data_1d52edac024891cb8bafd60bc0af5c5b
#
_entry.id   1d52edac024891cb8bafd60bc0af5c5b
#
_cell.length_a   1.000
_cell.length_b   1.000
_cell.length_c   1.000
_cell.angle_alpha   90.00
_cell.angle_beta   90.00
_cell.angle_gamma   90.00
#
_symmetry.space_group_name_H-M   'P 1'
#
loop_
_entity.id
_entity.type
_entity.pdbx_description
1 polymer ?
#
loop_
_entity_poly.entity_id
_entity_poly.type
_entity_poly.pdbx_seq_one_letter_code
_entity_poly.pdbx_strand_id
1 'polypeptide(L)'
;MKYRFYLLICFTILCSLNSYSQGLLSEKSNFTRQDSLRGTITPERIWWDLTYYHLEVKVAPNKKHISGKNTIKYKVLSAYKTMQIDLQASLTITKVTQDGKELKVIHDGNAHFIKLIKNQHIGKTETIVVYYQGNPKEAIRAPWDGGFSWKKDKNGNHFIATSCQGLGASVWWPCKDHMYDEVENMRISVTVPSNLMDISNGRLESVEDHGTTKTYNWFVDNPINNYGVNVNIGNYAHFSEIFYGEKGPLDMDYYVLKDNLEKAKEHFKDAPKMMKAFEHWFGPYPFYKDGYKLVEVPYLGMEHQSSVTYGNKYMQGYLGRDLSETGWGLKFDFIIIHESGHEWFANNITNKDIADMWIHESFTNYSENLFLDYYYGKKAASEYVIGLRKSIANKNTIIGQYDVNKEGSGDMYNKGGNMLHTLRQLINNDEKWRSILRKMNKTFYHQTVTTVQIEDFLSSETGFDLTPFFNQYLRDIKIPTLEYSIKNKVLNYKWTNVVAAFKMPIKVTINNKEQWIYPTEELKEMDLESEKSEIKVDPNFYIYTKKINNKSY
;
A
#
# COMPACT_ATOMS: atom_id res chain seq x y z
N MET A 1 -33.83 -41.70 -44.82
CA MET A 1 -32.67 -41.47 -43.94
C MET A 1 -32.55 -39.98 -43.67
N LYS A 2 -32.90 -39.55 -42.44
CA LYS A 2 -32.91 -38.15 -42.03
C LYS A 2 -31.62 -37.85 -41.25
N TYR A 3 -30.72 -37.06 -41.80
CA TYR A 3 -29.59 -36.50 -41.04
C TYR A 3 -30.07 -35.26 -40.30
N ARG A 4 -30.07 -35.32 -38.97
CA ARG A 4 -30.23 -34.16 -38.08
C ARG A 4 -28.88 -33.47 -37.94
N PHE A 5 -28.76 -32.27 -38.45
CA PHE A 5 -27.69 -31.33 -38.16
C PHE A 5 -27.93 -30.81 -36.74
N TYR A 6 -27.06 -31.19 -35.80
CA TYR A 6 -26.94 -30.49 -34.51
C TYR A 6 -26.02 -29.29 -34.72
N LEU A 7 -26.61 -28.13 -34.77
CA LEU A 7 -25.87 -26.84 -34.67
C LEU A 7 -25.41 -26.73 -33.22
N LEU A 8 -24.13 -27.05 -32.96
CA LEU A 8 -23.48 -26.76 -31.70
C LEU A 8 -23.18 -25.26 -31.70
N ILE A 9 -24.05 -24.46 -31.10
CA ILE A 9 -23.77 -23.07 -30.78
C ILE A 9 -22.77 -23.13 -29.63
N CYS A 10 -21.47 -23.06 -29.95
CA CYS A 10 -20.43 -22.68 -29.00
C CYS A 10 -20.68 -21.25 -28.62
N PHE A 11 -21.44 -21.05 -27.56
CA PHE A 11 -21.42 -19.80 -26.80
C PHE A 11 -20.01 -19.69 -26.18
N THR A 12 -19.07 -19.15 -26.94
CA THR A 12 -17.85 -18.61 -26.34
C THR A 12 -18.29 -17.44 -25.48
N ILE A 13 -18.54 -17.74 -24.22
CA ILE A 13 -18.51 -16.73 -23.18
C ILE A 13 -17.06 -16.22 -23.19
N LEU A 14 -16.82 -15.15 -23.94
CA LEU A 14 -15.72 -14.25 -23.66
C LEU A 14 -16.01 -13.66 -22.26
N CYS A 15 -15.65 -14.44 -21.25
CA CYS A 15 -15.31 -13.83 -19.97
C CYS A 15 -14.12 -12.94 -20.26
N SER A 16 -14.38 -11.69 -20.55
CA SER A 16 -13.43 -10.63 -20.32
C SER A 16 -13.05 -10.73 -18.85
N LEU A 17 -11.99 -11.46 -18.58
CA LEU A 17 -11.26 -11.38 -17.34
C LEU A 17 -10.65 -9.98 -17.33
N ASN A 18 -11.48 -9.00 -17.02
CA ASN A 18 -11.02 -7.78 -16.42
C ASN A 18 -10.31 -8.24 -15.15
N SER A 19 -9.00 -8.40 -15.24
CA SER A 19 -8.14 -8.64 -14.10
C SER A 19 -8.14 -7.36 -13.26
N TYR A 20 -9.20 -7.18 -12.51
CA TYR A 20 -9.22 -6.21 -11.45
C TYR A 20 -8.27 -6.74 -10.37
N SER A 21 -7.14 -6.08 -10.16
CA SER A 21 -6.41 -6.17 -8.89
C SER A 21 -7.31 -5.73 -7.71
N GLN A 22 -8.47 -5.21 -8.01
CA GLN A 22 -9.53 -4.74 -7.12
C GLN A 22 -10.48 -5.86 -6.62
N GLY A 23 -10.20 -7.12 -6.89
CA GLY A 23 -11.17 -8.22 -6.67
C GLY A 23 -11.49 -8.58 -5.22
N LEU A 24 -10.97 -7.87 -4.23
CA LEU A 24 -11.17 -8.18 -2.80
C LEU A 24 -11.71 -7.02 -1.96
N LEU A 25 -11.91 -5.86 -2.56
CA LEU A 25 -12.59 -4.76 -1.88
C LEU A 25 -14.08 -5.13 -1.79
N SER A 26 -14.45 -5.88 -0.74
CA SER A 26 -15.83 -6.34 -0.55
C SER A 26 -16.75 -5.16 -0.28
N GLU A 27 -17.89 -5.08 -0.95
CA GLU A 27 -18.97 -4.15 -0.61
C GLU A 27 -19.65 -4.58 0.72
N LYS A 28 -18.90 -4.46 1.84
CA LYS A 28 -19.46 -4.71 3.16
C LYS A 28 -20.19 -3.46 3.63
N SER A 29 -21.49 -3.52 3.68
CA SER A 29 -22.36 -2.42 4.13
C SER A 29 -22.82 -2.55 5.59
N ASN A 30 -22.76 -3.76 6.15
CA ASN A 30 -23.17 -4.03 7.53
C ASN A 30 -21.95 -4.41 8.37
N PHE A 31 -21.71 -3.62 9.42
CA PHE A 31 -20.60 -3.84 10.33
C PHE A 31 -21.07 -4.48 11.63
N THR A 32 -20.27 -5.40 12.12
CA THR A 32 -20.52 -6.15 13.34
C THR A 32 -19.72 -5.59 14.51
N ARG A 33 -19.99 -6.08 15.72
CA ARG A 33 -19.13 -5.79 16.87
C ARG A 33 -17.65 -6.18 16.62
N GLN A 34 -17.40 -7.26 15.90
CA GLN A 34 -16.02 -7.69 15.59
C GLN A 34 -15.30 -6.69 14.68
N ASP A 35 -16.01 -6.07 13.73
CA ASP A 35 -15.44 -5.02 12.88
C ASP A 35 -15.08 -3.78 13.71
N SER A 36 -15.94 -3.39 14.65
CA SER A 36 -15.65 -2.28 15.57
C SER A 36 -14.49 -2.61 16.52
N LEU A 37 -14.43 -3.82 17.08
CA LEU A 37 -13.29 -4.25 17.92
C LEU A 37 -11.97 -4.28 17.13
N ARG A 38 -12.03 -4.58 15.83
CA ARG A 38 -10.86 -4.59 14.96
C ARG A 38 -10.44 -3.16 14.56
N GLY A 39 -11.38 -2.31 14.17
CA GLY A 39 -11.12 -1.00 13.55
C GLY A 39 -11.08 0.18 14.52
N THR A 40 -11.47 0.04 15.80
CA THR A 40 -11.49 1.14 16.77
C THR A 40 -10.25 1.15 17.65
N ILE A 41 -9.82 2.34 18.08
CA ILE A 41 -8.89 2.52 19.19
C ILE A 41 -9.68 2.36 20.49
N THR A 42 -9.87 1.10 20.91
CA THR A 42 -10.66 0.77 22.11
C THR A 42 -10.02 1.31 23.40
N PRO A 43 -10.79 1.47 24.50
CA PRO A 43 -10.22 1.79 25.81
C PRO A 43 -9.14 0.80 26.25
N GLU A 44 -9.22 -0.45 25.82
CA GLU A 44 -8.27 -1.52 26.15
C GLU A 44 -6.98 -1.47 25.31
N ARG A 45 -6.97 -0.65 24.24
CA ARG A 45 -5.78 -0.37 23.41
C ARG A 45 -5.11 0.96 23.74
N ILE A 46 -5.86 2.03 24.00
CA ILE A 46 -5.34 3.42 24.07
C ILE A 46 -4.48 3.71 25.31
N TRP A 47 -4.62 2.96 26.40
CA TRP A 47 -3.95 3.22 27.67
C TRP A 47 -2.48 2.81 27.72
N TRP A 48 -1.98 2.13 26.69
CA TRP A 48 -0.60 1.64 26.60
C TRP A 48 -0.02 1.90 25.20
N ASP A 49 1.25 2.19 25.17
CA ASP A 49 2.08 2.46 24.01
C ASP A 49 2.98 1.26 23.75
N LEU A 50 3.01 0.80 22.51
CA LEU A 50 3.73 -0.39 22.11
C LEU A 50 5.20 -0.02 21.83
N THR A 51 6.13 -0.60 22.59
CA THR A 51 7.56 -0.24 22.45
C THR A 51 8.42 -1.35 21.88
N TYR A 52 8.07 -2.62 22.08
CA TYR A 52 8.87 -3.74 21.58
C TYR A 52 8.07 -5.01 21.42
N TYR A 53 8.38 -5.76 20.36
CA TYR A 53 7.99 -7.15 20.17
C TYR A 53 9.21 -8.07 20.09
N HIS A 54 9.11 -9.26 20.68
CA HIS A 54 9.91 -10.41 20.29
C HIS A 54 8.97 -11.53 19.87
N LEU A 55 8.81 -11.70 18.57
CA LEU A 55 8.01 -12.75 17.96
C LEU A 55 8.87 -13.99 17.75
N GLU A 56 8.57 -15.06 18.46
CA GLU A 56 9.19 -16.36 18.31
C GLU A 56 8.16 -17.32 17.71
N VAL A 57 8.44 -17.87 16.53
CA VAL A 57 7.52 -18.77 15.82
C VAL A 57 8.23 -19.99 15.27
N LYS A 58 7.68 -21.16 15.52
CA LYS A 58 8.09 -22.43 14.93
C LYS A 58 7.08 -22.80 13.83
N VAL A 59 7.57 -23.01 12.62
CA VAL A 59 6.76 -23.39 11.46
C VAL A 59 6.94 -24.87 11.17
N ALA A 60 5.84 -25.62 11.11
CA ALA A 60 5.80 -27.03 10.76
C ALA A 60 5.12 -27.21 9.39
N PRO A 61 5.85 -27.09 8.26
CA PRO A 61 5.28 -27.00 6.91
C PRO A 61 4.38 -28.17 6.53
N ASN A 62 4.78 -29.40 6.86
CA ASN A 62 4.01 -30.60 6.54
C ASN A 62 2.64 -30.68 7.23
N LYS A 63 2.48 -29.97 8.36
CA LYS A 63 1.22 -29.88 9.13
C LYS A 63 0.47 -28.58 8.85
N LYS A 64 1.05 -27.65 8.10
CA LYS A 64 0.57 -26.27 7.92
C LYS A 64 0.28 -25.62 9.29
N HIS A 65 1.14 -25.86 10.27
CA HIS A 65 0.93 -25.50 11.66
C HIS A 65 2.05 -24.57 12.13
N ILE A 66 1.69 -23.59 12.96
CA ILE A 66 2.62 -22.71 13.65
C ILE A 66 2.38 -22.77 15.16
N SER A 67 3.44 -22.56 15.93
CA SER A 67 3.38 -22.38 17.37
C SER A 67 4.47 -21.44 17.83
N GLY A 68 4.21 -20.67 18.87
CA GLY A 68 5.20 -19.72 19.33
C GLY A 68 4.71 -18.86 20.48
N LYS A 69 5.38 -17.74 20.64
CA LYS A 69 5.01 -16.70 21.61
C LYS A 69 5.39 -15.32 21.08
N ASN A 70 4.68 -14.31 21.53
CA ASN A 70 5.06 -12.92 21.34
C ASN A 70 5.31 -12.29 22.71
N THR A 71 6.52 -11.79 22.94
CA THR A 71 6.86 -10.97 24.10
C THR A 71 6.59 -9.53 23.77
N ILE A 72 5.67 -8.91 24.49
CA ILE A 72 5.18 -7.55 24.25
C ILE A 72 5.66 -6.64 25.37
N LYS A 73 6.53 -5.67 25.06
CA LYS A 73 6.87 -4.59 26.00
C LYS A 73 6.03 -3.37 25.66
N TYR A 74 5.53 -2.72 26.68
CA TYR A 74 4.67 -1.56 26.52
C TYR A 74 4.90 -0.53 27.62
N LYS A 75 4.71 0.74 27.29
CA LYS A 75 4.74 1.86 28.21
C LYS A 75 3.31 2.18 28.66
N VAL A 76 3.12 2.36 29.95
CA VAL A 76 1.82 2.71 30.51
C VAL A 76 1.53 4.19 30.32
N LEU A 77 0.48 4.54 29.60
CA LEU A 77 0.06 5.92 29.35
C LEU A 77 -1.01 6.39 30.34
N SER A 78 -1.91 5.48 30.77
CA SER A 78 -2.92 5.76 31.80
C SER A 78 -3.20 4.52 32.64
N ALA A 79 -3.78 4.72 33.84
CA ALA A 79 -4.09 3.63 34.76
C ALA A 79 -5.27 2.80 34.24
N TYR A 80 -5.02 1.60 33.75
CA TYR A 80 -6.00 0.63 33.29
C TYR A 80 -5.55 -0.80 33.57
N LYS A 81 -6.43 -1.77 33.54
CA LYS A 81 -6.11 -3.17 33.90
C LYS A 81 -6.53 -4.21 32.87
N THR A 82 -7.08 -3.80 31.77
CA THR A 82 -7.48 -4.71 30.71
C THR A 82 -6.74 -4.33 29.43
N MET A 83 -6.07 -5.29 28.81
CA MET A 83 -5.34 -5.09 27.56
C MET A 83 -6.03 -5.87 26.44
N GLN A 84 -6.28 -5.25 25.30
CA GLN A 84 -6.74 -5.97 24.13
C GLN A 84 -5.54 -6.41 23.29
N ILE A 85 -5.50 -7.70 22.97
CA ILE A 85 -4.62 -8.32 21.99
C ILE A 85 -5.50 -9.06 20.99
N ASP A 86 -5.15 -9.01 19.72
CA ASP A 86 -5.92 -9.62 18.65
C ASP A 86 -5.21 -10.87 18.14
N LEU A 87 -5.98 -11.92 17.86
CA LEU A 87 -5.56 -13.15 17.20
C LEU A 87 -6.77 -13.79 16.53
N GLN A 88 -6.70 -14.04 15.22
CA GLN A 88 -7.87 -14.54 14.47
C GLN A 88 -8.10 -16.04 14.64
N ALA A 89 -9.38 -16.40 14.50
CA ALA A 89 -9.93 -17.74 14.79
C ALA A 89 -9.31 -18.82 13.97
N SER A 90 -8.50 -19.51 13.91
CA SER A 90 -7.76 -20.67 13.46
C SER A 90 -6.52 -20.86 14.31
N LEU A 91 -6.20 -19.81 15.07
CA LEU A 91 -5.14 -19.79 16.07
C LEU A 91 -5.74 -19.63 17.46
N THR A 92 -5.04 -20.13 18.47
CA THR A 92 -5.49 -20.10 19.86
C THR A 92 -4.40 -19.54 20.76
N ILE A 93 -4.75 -18.58 21.61
CA ILE A 93 -3.90 -18.17 22.74
C ILE A 93 -3.96 -19.31 23.77
N THR A 94 -2.83 -19.93 24.02
CA THR A 94 -2.73 -21.05 24.96
C THR A 94 -2.43 -20.60 26.39
N LYS A 95 -1.73 -19.48 26.53
CA LYS A 95 -1.35 -18.90 27.82
C LYS A 95 -0.90 -17.46 27.64
N VAL A 96 -1.18 -16.61 28.64
CA VAL A 96 -0.58 -15.27 28.75
C VAL A 96 0.07 -15.15 30.12
N THR A 97 1.27 -14.59 30.21
CA THR A 97 1.98 -14.42 31.48
C THR A 97 2.50 -13.00 31.66
N GLN A 98 2.55 -12.54 32.92
CA GLN A 98 3.25 -11.34 33.34
C GLN A 98 4.08 -11.71 34.60
N ASP A 99 5.39 -11.43 34.59
CA ASP A 99 6.32 -11.80 35.68
C ASP A 99 6.23 -13.29 36.11
N GLY A 100 6.09 -14.18 35.12
CA GLY A 100 5.96 -15.62 35.33
C GLY A 100 4.57 -16.09 35.80
N LYS A 101 3.65 -15.18 36.14
CA LYS A 101 2.29 -15.53 36.59
C LYS A 101 1.33 -15.54 35.39
N GLU A 102 0.49 -16.56 35.34
CA GLU A 102 -0.53 -16.68 34.29
C GLU A 102 -1.66 -15.67 34.52
N LEU A 103 -2.10 -15.06 33.41
CA LEU A 103 -3.16 -14.05 33.38
C LEU A 103 -4.46 -14.63 32.85
N LYS A 104 -5.58 -14.13 33.34
CA LYS A 104 -6.91 -14.46 32.81
C LYS A 104 -7.12 -13.78 31.48
N VAL A 105 -7.54 -14.54 30.45
CA VAL A 105 -7.92 -14.06 29.12
C VAL A 105 -9.43 -14.25 28.95
N ILE A 106 -10.10 -13.22 28.43
CA ILE A 106 -11.51 -13.27 28.03
C ILE A 106 -11.53 -13.14 26.51
N HIS A 107 -12.11 -14.13 25.85
CA HIS A 107 -12.19 -14.19 24.38
C HIS A 107 -13.50 -13.57 23.91
N ASP A 108 -13.44 -12.67 22.90
CA ASP A 108 -14.58 -12.09 22.21
C ASP A 108 -14.26 -12.11 20.70
N GLY A 109 -14.54 -13.24 20.07
CA GLY A 109 -14.14 -13.50 18.68
C GLY A 109 -12.64 -13.43 18.51
N ASN A 110 -12.17 -12.52 17.65
CA ASN A 110 -10.75 -12.31 17.37
C ASN A 110 -10.05 -11.34 18.36
N ALA A 111 -10.81 -10.66 19.23
CA ALA A 111 -10.28 -9.81 20.28
C ALA A 111 -10.15 -10.60 21.61
N HIS A 112 -9.02 -10.45 22.27
CA HIS A 112 -8.70 -11.16 23.51
C HIS A 112 -8.35 -10.14 24.58
N PHE A 113 -9.17 -10.10 25.65
CA PHE A 113 -9.02 -9.15 26.75
C PHE A 113 -8.25 -9.79 27.91
N ILE A 114 -7.02 -9.34 28.10
CA ILE A 114 -6.11 -9.82 29.12
C ILE A 114 -6.31 -9.01 30.40
N LYS A 115 -6.62 -9.68 31.51
CA LYS A 115 -6.77 -9.06 32.83
C LYS A 115 -5.42 -9.04 33.54
N LEU A 116 -4.82 -7.85 33.64
CA LEU A 116 -3.54 -7.66 34.33
C LEU A 116 -3.74 -7.72 35.86
N ILE A 117 -2.84 -8.40 36.57
CA ILE A 117 -2.96 -8.62 38.01
C ILE A 117 -2.48 -7.39 38.76
N LYS A 118 -1.31 -6.84 38.37
CA LYS A 118 -0.71 -5.72 39.09
C LYS A 118 -1.25 -4.38 38.59
N ASN A 119 -1.15 -3.37 39.46
CA ASN A 119 -1.47 -2.01 39.07
C ASN A 119 -0.49 -1.51 38.02
N GLN A 120 -1.03 -0.88 36.98
CA GLN A 120 -0.24 -0.27 35.93
C GLN A 120 0.08 1.17 36.34
N HIS A 121 1.37 1.53 36.38
CA HIS A 121 1.83 2.85 36.80
C HIS A 121 2.26 3.66 35.58
N ILE A 122 1.68 4.85 35.41
CA ILE A 122 1.95 5.77 34.28
C ILE A 122 3.47 5.99 34.12
N GLY A 123 3.96 5.91 32.88
CA GLY A 123 5.35 6.09 32.50
C GLY A 123 6.24 4.85 32.72
N LYS A 124 5.75 3.78 33.35
CA LYS A 124 6.51 2.53 33.50
C LYS A 124 6.40 1.66 32.26
N THR A 125 7.49 0.97 31.96
CA THR A 125 7.51 -0.08 30.94
C THR A 125 7.26 -1.43 31.61
N GLU A 126 6.36 -2.17 31.03
CA GLU A 126 5.93 -3.49 31.51
C GLU A 126 6.02 -4.50 30.37
N THR A 127 5.91 -5.79 30.70
CA THR A 127 6.05 -6.87 29.73
C THR A 127 5.00 -7.94 29.97
N ILE A 128 4.36 -8.42 28.91
CA ILE A 128 3.58 -9.66 28.91
C ILE A 128 4.14 -10.61 27.86
N VAL A 129 3.86 -11.90 28.02
CA VAL A 129 4.19 -12.93 27.01
C VAL A 129 2.92 -13.67 26.63
N VAL A 130 2.58 -13.66 25.35
CA VAL A 130 1.40 -14.31 24.78
C VAL A 130 1.84 -15.55 24.01
N TYR A 131 1.45 -16.74 24.47
CA TYR A 131 1.73 -18.02 23.81
C TYR A 131 0.56 -18.42 22.91
N TYR A 132 0.86 -18.92 21.73
CA TYR A 132 -0.17 -19.27 20.76
C TYR A 132 0.22 -20.44 19.86
N GLN A 133 -0.77 -21.05 19.22
CA GLN A 133 -0.57 -22.09 18.23
C GLN A 133 -1.81 -22.30 17.35
N GLY A 134 -1.65 -23.00 16.26
CA GLY A 134 -2.75 -23.47 15.40
C GLY A 134 -2.35 -23.56 13.94
N ASN A 135 -3.36 -23.70 13.09
CA ASN A 135 -3.21 -23.72 11.65
C ASN A 135 -3.68 -22.35 11.11
N PRO A 136 -2.76 -21.42 10.76
CA PRO A 136 -3.16 -20.11 10.28
C PRO A 136 -3.98 -20.22 9.00
N LYS A 137 -4.82 -19.22 8.76
CA LYS A 137 -5.60 -19.11 7.51
C LYS A 137 -4.69 -19.33 6.30
N GLU A 138 -5.07 -20.22 5.40
CA GLU A 138 -4.41 -20.38 4.11
C GLU A 138 -4.94 -19.34 3.11
N ALA A 139 -4.03 -18.62 2.47
CA ALA A 139 -4.39 -17.71 1.40
C ALA A 139 -4.76 -18.46 0.13
N ILE A 140 -5.95 -18.17 -0.41
CA ILE A 140 -6.47 -18.78 -1.65
C ILE A 140 -6.03 -17.96 -2.86
N ARG A 141 -6.08 -16.63 -2.73
CA ARG A 141 -5.71 -15.66 -3.77
C ARG A 141 -4.70 -14.64 -3.22
N ALA A 142 -3.57 -15.16 -2.67
CA ALA A 142 -2.51 -14.31 -2.15
C ALA A 142 -1.99 -13.30 -3.21
N PRO A 143 -1.63 -12.09 -2.79
CA PRO A 143 -1.64 -11.55 -1.43
C PRO A 143 -3.02 -11.05 -0.95
N TRP A 144 -3.99 -10.87 -1.84
CA TRP A 144 -5.22 -10.09 -1.63
C TRP A 144 -6.15 -10.61 -0.52
N ASP A 145 -6.26 -11.92 -0.33
CA ASP A 145 -7.14 -12.50 0.68
C ASP A 145 -6.44 -12.81 2.01
N GLY A 146 -5.13 -12.59 2.07
CA GLY A 146 -4.30 -12.71 3.27
C GLY A 146 -4.22 -14.09 3.90
N GLY A 147 -3.15 -14.31 4.66
CA GLY A 147 -2.84 -15.56 5.34
C GLY A 147 -1.49 -16.16 4.93
N PHE A 148 -1.34 -17.45 5.13
CA PHE A 148 -0.17 -18.22 4.72
C PHE A 148 -0.34 -18.79 3.30
N SER A 149 0.64 -18.58 2.44
CA SER A 149 0.78 -19.29 1.17
C SER A 149 1.63 -20.54 1.37
N TRP A 150 1.00 -21.71 1.46
CA TRP A 150 1.67 -22.99 1.61
C TRP A 150 1.90 -23.64 0.24
N LYS A 151 2.95 -23.22 -0.46
CA LYS A 151 3.27 -23.74 -1.79
C LYS A 151 4.55 -24.60 -1.76
N LYS A 152 4.90 -25.13 -2.92
CA LYS A 152 6.16 -25.83 -3.18
C LYS A 152 6.80 -25.26 -4.43
N ASP A 153 8.13 -25.25 -4.45
CA ASP A 153 8.91 -24.97 -5.66
C ASP A 153 8.82 -26.16 -6.65
N LYS A 154 9.39 -25.98 -7.83
CA LYS A 154 9.37 -27.03 -8.87
C LYS A 154 10.14 -28.32 -8.49
N ASN A 155 10.99 -28.25 -7.45
CA ASN A 155 11.75 -29.38 -6.93
C ASN A 155 11.06 -30.06 -5.74
N GLY A 156 9.85 -29.58 -5.36
CA GLY A 156 9.05 -30.13 -4.28
C GLY A 156 9.42 -29.61 -2.88
N ASN A 157 10.37 -28.67 -2.75
CA ASN A 157 10.67 -28.01 -1.48
C ASN A 157 9.55 -27.07 -1.08
N HIS A 158 9.32 -26.92 0.22
CA HIS A 158 8.37 -25.93 0.71
C HIS A 158 8.76 -24.52 0.29
N PHE A 159 7.78 -23.76 -0.17
CA PHE A 159 7.88 -22.37 -0.58
C PHE A 159 6.70 -21.61 0.02
N ILE A 160 6.94 -20.94 1.14
CA ILE A 160 5.93 -20.42 2.04
C ILE A 160 6.17 -18.93 2.25
N ALA A 161 5.10 -18.16 2.27
CA ALA A 161 5.17 -16.73 2.62
C ALA A 161 3.86 -16.28 3.26
N THR A 162 3.93 -15.20 4.04
CA THR A 162 2.77 -14.53 4.63
C THR A 162 2.35 -13.31 3.83
N SER A 163 1.07 -12.96 3.89
CA SER A 163 0.52 -11.69 3.44
C SER A 163 -0.69 -11.36 4.31
N CYS A 164 -0.86 -10.12 4.73
CA CYS A 164 -1.95 -9.77 5.64
C CYS A 164 -2.44 -8.32 5.57
N GLN A 165 -2.12 -7.60 4.50
CA GLN A 165 -2.71 -6.28 4.25
C GLN A 165 -4.26 -6.38 4.28
N GLY A 166 -4.93 -5.42 4.89
CA GLY A 166 -6.39 -5.43 5.08
C GLY A 166 -6.89 -6.43 6.10
N LEU A 167 -6.47 -7.70 6.00
CA LEU A 167 -6.87 -8.75 6.94
C LEU A 167 -6.28 -8.56 8.35
N GLY A 168 -5.07 -8.04 8.41
CA GLY A 168 -4.33 -7.76 9.64
C GLY A 168 -3.37 -8.86 10.07
N ALA A 169 -2.34 -8.45 10.81
CA ALA A 169 -1.27 -9.31 11.30
C ALA A 169 -1.76 -10.42 12.25
N SER A 170 -2.86 -10.16 12.97
CA SER A 170 -3.48 -11.12 13.88
C SER A 170 -3.96 -12.41 13.20
N VAL A 171 -3.95 -12.47 11.86
CA VAL A 171 -4.21 -13.71 11.10
C VAL A 171 -3.16 -14.80 11.37
N TRP A 172 -1.97 -14.44 11.84
CA TRP A 172 -0.91 -15.41 12.06
C TRP A 172 -0.09 -15.24 13.36
N TRP A 173 -0.18 -14.10 14.06
CA TRP A 173 0.48 -13.90 15.35
C TRP A 173 -0.29 -12.91 16.24
N PRO A 174 -0.23 -13.07 17.59
CA PRO A 174 -0.95 -12.20 18.52
C PRO A 174 -0.27 -10.84 18.64
N CYS A 175 -0.99 -9.76 18.37
CA CYS A 175 -0.48 -8.39 18.39
C CYS A 175 -1.55 -7.36 18.74
N LYS A 176 -1.14 -6.11 18.90
CA LYS A 176 -2.03 -4.93 18.92
C LYS A 176 -2.38 -4.58 17.47
N ASP A 177 -3.35 -5.29 16.90
CA ASP A 177 -3.60 -5.27 15.47
C ASP A 177 -4.43 -4.05 15.03
N HIS A 178 -3.79 -2.88 15.04
CA HIS A 178 -4.33 -1.62 14.58
C HIS A 178 -3.20 -0.72 14.08
N MET A 179 -3.45 0.07 13.03
CA MET A 179 -2.45 0.87 12.34
C MET A 179 -1.95 2.09 13.15
N TYR A 180 -2.67 2.52 14.19
CA TYR A 180 -2.37 3.77 14.90
C TYR A 180 -1.10 3.73 15.75
N ASP A 181 -0.61 2.54 16.08
CA ASP A 181 0.49 2.31 17.01
C ASP A 181 1.46 1.28 16.44
N GLU A 182 2.61 1.74 16.03
CA GLU A 182 3.69 0.92 15.48
C GLU A 182 4.72 0.62 16.56
N VAL A 183 5.23 -0.63 16.55
CA VAL A 183 6.31 -1.00 17.46
C VAL A 183 7.61 -0.24 17.10
N GLU A 184 8.31 0.30 18.11
CA GLU A 184 9.55 1.06 17.89
C GLU A 184 10.68 0.23 17.27
N ASN A 185 10.77 -1.05 17.67
CA ASN A 185 11.69 -2.05 17.12
C ASN A 185 11.21 -3.46 17.47
N MET A 186 11.68 -4.47 16.73
CA MET A 186 11.29 -5.84 17.04
C MET A 186 12.34 -6.87 16.68
N ARG A 187 12.30 -8.00 17.42
CA ARG A 187 13.02 -9.22 17.06
C ARG A 187 12.04 -10.25 16.50
N ILE A 188 12.45 -10.93 15.43
CA ILE A 188 11.69 -11.99 14.78
C ILE A 188 12.58 -13.23 14.79
N SER A 189 12.18 -14.27 15.51
CA SER A 189 12.91 -15.54 15.61
C SER A 189 12.06 -16.65 14.98
N VAL A 190 12.48 -17.15 13.82
CA VAL A 190 11.72 -18.15 13.05
C VAL A 190 12.44 -19.47 13.01
N THR A 191 11.81 -20.51 13.56
CA THR A 191 12.35 -21.87 13.55
C THR A 191 11.70 -22.69 12.44
N VAL A 192 12.54 -23.19 11.52
CA VAL A 192 12.12 -23.94 10.33
C VAL A 192 12.91 -25.26 10.22
N PRO A 193 12.48 -26.26 9.40
CA PRO A 193 13.29 -27.42 9.06
C PRO A 193 14.67 -27.02 8.53
N SER A 194 15.72 -27.76 8.90
CA SER A 194 17.12 -27.38 8.62
C SER A 194 17.49 -27.26 7.15
N ASN A 195 16.69 -27.85 6.25
CA ASN A 195 16.85 -27.74 4.78
C ASN A 195 16.21 -26.48 4.17
N LEU A 196 15.55 -25.67 4.98
CA LEU A 196 14.91 -24.41 4.55
C LEU A 196 15.58 -23.21 5.19
N MET A 197 15.41 -22.06 4.56
CA MET A 197 15.83 -20.76 5.06
C MET A 197 14.58 -19.92 5.32
N ASP A 198 14.60 -19.13 6.41
CA ASP A 198 13.63 -18.08 6.65
C ASP A 198 14.25 -16.71 6.35
N ILE A 199 13.47 -15.84 5.69
CA ILE A 199 13.81 -14.45 5.42
C ILE A 199 12.68 -13.57 5.96
N SER A 200 13.04 -12.65 6.87
CA SER A 200 12.12 -11.71 7.50
C SER A 200 12.61 -10.26 7.38
N ASN A 201 11.90 -9.35 8.04
CA ASN A 201 12.22 -7.92 8.07
C ASN A 201 13.53 -7.63 8.83
N GLY A 202 14.13 -6.47 8.57
CA GLY A 202 15.34 -6.04 9.28
C GLY A 202 16.61 -6.79 8.87
N ARG A 203 17.56 -6.92 9.80
CA ARG A 203 18.84 -7.59 9.56
C ARG A 203 18.92 -8.94 10.25
N LEU A 204 19.54 -9.91 9.58
CA LEU A 204 19.85 -11.21 10.19
C LEU A 204 20.97 -11.04 11.24
N GLU A 205 20.66 -11.29 12.51
CA GLU A 205 21.66 -11.24 13.59
C GLU A 205 22.37 -12.57 13.80
N SER A 206 21.65 -13.68 13.73
CA SER A 206 22.21 -15.01 13.92
C SER A 206 21.35 -16.13 13.35
N VAL A 207 21.99 -17.29 13.13
CA VAL A 207 21.32 -18.55 12.80
C VAL A 207 21.77 -19.60 13.79
N GLU A 208 20.82 -20.19 14.51
CA GLU A 208 21.05 -21.27 15.45
C GLU A 208 20.71 -22.61 14.81
N ASP A 209 21.66 -23.54 14.78
CA ASP A 209 21.46 -24.88 14.21
C ASP A 209 21.12 -25.88 15.32
N HIS A 210 19.94 -26.49 15.26
CA HIS A 210 19.46 -27.50 16.20
C HIS A 210 19.45 -28.92 15.59
N GLY A 211 20.20 -29.13 14.48
CA GLY A 211 20.28 -30.39 13.74
C GLY A 211 19.13 -30.55 12.76
N THR A 212 17.94 -30.88 13.24
CA THR A 212 16.75 -31.06 12.37
C THR A 212 16.01 -29.77 12.04
N THR A 213 16.27 -28.69 12.76
CA THR A 213 15.70 -27.35 12.55
C THR A 213 16.77 -26.30 12.69
N LYS A 214 16.50 -25.11 12.13
CA LYS A 214 17.29 -23.89 12.32
C LYS A 214 16.40 -22.76 12.78
N THR A 215 16.91 -21.91 13.66
CA THR A 215 16.26 -20.66 14.06
C THR A 215 17.00 -19.49 13.44
N TYR A 216 16.29 -18.68 12.66
CA TYR A 216 16.80 -17.44 12.09
C TYR A 216 16.33 -16.29 12.97
N ASN A 217 17.28 -15.51 13.48
CA ASN A 217 17.02 -14.37 14.37
C ASN A 217 17.24 -13.07 13.59
N TRP A 218 16.16 -12.35 13.32
CA TRP A 218 16.15 -11.06 12.63
C TRP A 218 15.89 -9.94 13.63
N PHE A 219 16.43 -8.75 13.36
CA PHE A 219 16.17 -7.55 14.13
C PHE A 219 15.79 -6.39 13.23
N VAL A 220 14.67 -5.75 13.55
CA VAL A 220 14.16 -4.54 12.92
C VAL A 220 14.44 -3.38 13.85
N ASP A 221 15.32 -2.46 13.45
CA ASP A 221 15.76 -1.31 14.25
C ASP A 221 14.77 -0.12 14.15
N ASN A 222 14.08 0.00 13.04
CA ASN A 222 13.13 1.10 12.81
C ASN A 222 11.71 0.71 13.21
N PRO A 223 10.82 1.69 13.48
CA PRO A 223 9.40 1.40 13.66
C PRO A 223 8.84 0.61 12.49
N ILE A 224 7.94 -0.32 12.81
CA ILE A 224 7.30 -1.19 11.81
C ILE A 224 5.83 -1.40 12.14
N ASN A 225 4.97 -1.25 11.13
CA ASN A 225 3.57 -1.61 11.27
C ASN A 225 3.39 -3.13 11.35
N ASN A 226 2.32 -3.57 12.02
CA ASN A 226 2.12 -5.00 12.27
C ASN A 226 1.95 -5.80 10.97
N TYR A 227 1.24 -5.28 9.97
CA TYR A 227 0.99 -6.02 8.73
C TYR A 227 2.24 -6.14 7.84
N GLY A 228 3.20 -5.24 8.00
CA GLY A 228 4.50 -5.28 7.32
C GLY A 228 5.43 -6.40 7.82
N VAL A 229 5.11 -7.04 8.95
CA VAL A 229 5.90 -8.16 9.49
C VAL A 229 5.63 -9.42 8.69
N ASN A 230 6.70 -10.03 8.15
CA ASN A 230 6.56 -11.23 7.31
C ASN A 230 7.51 -12.36 7.68
N VAL A 231 7.18 -13.55 7.20
CA VAL A 231 8.08 -14.71 7.10
C VAL A 231 8.03 -15.25 5.68
N ASN A 232 9.21 -15.50 5.11
CA ASN A 232 9.37 -16.10 3.79
C ASN A 232 10.29 -17.30 3.92
N ILE A 233 9.76 -18.50 3.65
CA ILE A 233 10.47 -19.75 3.91
C ILE A 233 10.62 -20.54 2.59
N GLY A 234 11.86 -20.86 2.25
CA GLY A 234 12.14 -21.54 1.00
C GLY A 234 13.57 -22.10 0.93
N ASN A 235 13.87 -22.74 -0.20
CA ASN A 235 15.23 -23.15 -0.55
C ASN A 235 15.92 -22.04 -1.32
N TYR A 236 16.23 -20.93 -0.62
CA TYR A 236 16.76 -19.72 -1.22
C TYR A 236 18.26 -19.81 -1.56
N ALA A 237 18.63 -19.08 -2.61
CA ALA A 237 19.96 -18.56 -2.85
C ALA A 237 19.97 -17.07 -2.52
N HIS A 238 21.15 -16.53 -2.20
CA HIS A 238 21.36 -15.15 -1.83
C HIS A 238 22.42 -14.52 -2.71
N PHE A 239 22.20 -13.26 -3.10
CA PHE A 239 23.22 -12.36 -3.63
C PHE A 239 22.92 -10.94 -3.18
N SER A 240 23.89 -10.05 -3.22
CA SER A 240 23.73 -8.68 -2.72
C SER A 240 24.59 -7.69 -3.50
N GLU A 241 24.29 -6.43 -3.34
CA GLU A 241 25.08 -5.29 -3.78
C GLU A 241 25.01 -4.15 -2.76
N ILE A 242 25.91 -3.17 -2.88
CA ILE A 242 25.86 -1.95 -2.08
C ILE A 242 25.42 -0.80 -2.95
N PHE A 243 24.30 -0.18 -2.59
CA PHE A 243 23.84 1.06 -3.20
C PHE A 243 24.40 2.25 -2.42
N TYR A 244 25.04 3.19 -3.11
CA TYR A 244 25.51 4.43 -2.50
C TYR A 244 24.48 5.53 -2.67
N GLY A 245 23.59 5.64 -1.70
CA GLY A 245 22.48 6.59 -1.68
C GLY A 245 22.75 7.86 -0.85
N GLU A 246 21.71 8.61 -0.55
CA GLU A 246 21.82 9.93 0.11
C GLU A 246 22.34 9.86 1.56
N LYS A 247 22.14 8.75 2.27
CA LYS A 247 22.66 8.54 3.64
C LYS A 247 23.92 7.65 3.67
N GLY A 248 24.56 7.41 2.53
CA GLY A 248 25.74 6.57 2.40
C GLY A 248 25.45 5.17 1.87
N PRO A 249 26.26 4.16 2.23
CA PRO A 249 26.06 2.80 1.73
C PRO A 249 24.78 2.18 2.30
N LEU A 250 24.00 1.55 1.43
CA LEU A 250 22.82 0.76 1.74
C LEU A 250 23.03 -0.65 1.22
N ASP A 251 22.93 -1.64 2.10
CA ASP A 251 22.94 -3.04 1.71
C ASP A 251 21.62 -3.37 1.00
N MET A 252 21.72 -3.92 -0.21
CA MET A 252 20.62 -4.43 -0.99
C MET A 252 20.78 -5.93 -1.16
N ASP A 253 19.96 -6.70 -0.48
CA ASP A 253 20.03 -8.16 -0.40
C ASP A 253 18.88 -8.80 -1.19
N TYR A 254 19.18 -9.83 -1.94
CA TYR A 254 18.26 -10.51 -2.82
C TYR A 254 18.18 -11.99 -2.48
N TYR A 255 16.99 -12.47 -2.15
CA TYR A 255 16.75 -13.87 -1.83
C TYR A 255 15.77 -14.46 -2.84
N VAL A 256 16.24 -15.44 -3.59
CA VAL A 256 15.46 -16.05 -4.67
C VAL A 256 15.57 -17.56 -4.63
N LEU A 257 14.61 -18.28 -5.20
CA LEU A 257 14.76 -19.73 -5.34
C LEU A 257 16.03 -20.05 -6.13
N LYS A 258 16.77 -21.07 -5.70
CA LYS A 258 18.09 -21.42 -6.29
C LYS A 258 18.08 -21.52 -7.82
N ASP A 259 16.99 -22.06 -8.36
CA ASP A 259 16.84 -22.24 -9.80
C ASP A 259 16.64 -20.95 -10.59
N ASN A 260 16.30 -19.86 -9.90
CA ASN A 260 16.04 -18.56 -10.49
C ASN A 260 17.21 -17.58 -10.32
N LEU A 261 18.31 -18.00 -9.66
CA LEU A 261 19.42 -17.13 -9.26
C LEU A 261 20.00 -16.30 -10.43
N GLU A 262 20.36 -16.93 -11.54
CA GLU A 262 20.97 -16.22 -12.67
C GLU A 262 19.96 -15.28 -13.37
N LYS A 263 18.71 -15.70 -13.45
CA LYS A 263 17.64 -14.86 -13.98
C LYS A 263 17.39 -13.63 -13.10
N ALA A 264 17.40 -13.84 -11.78
CA ALA A 264 17.24 -12.77 -10.79
C ALA A 264 18.36 -11.75 -10.82
N LYS A 265 19.62 -12.18 -10.90
CA LYS A 265 20.79 -11.27 -11.02
C LYS A 265 20.69 -10.31 -12.21
N GLU A 266 20.10 -10.77 -13.31
CA GLU A 266 19.89 -9.91 -14.48
C GLU A 266 18.69 -8.99 -14.28
N HIS A 267 17.57 -9.53 -13.81
CA HIS A 267 16.30 -8.83 -13.74
C HIS A 267 16.26 -7.79 -12.59
N PHE A 268 16.86 -8.10 -11.45
CA PHE A 268 16.83 -7.21 -10.27
C PHE A 268 17.75 -5.99 -10.39
N LYS A 269 18.41 -5.79 -11.52
CA LYS A 269 19.08 -4.53 -11.87
C LYS A 269 18.12 -3.34 -11.90
N ASP A 270 16.81 -3.58 -11.90
CA ASP A 270 15.80 -2.53 -11.74
C ASP A 270 15.71 -2.02 -10.29
N ALA A 271 16.12 -2.81 -9.28
CA ALA A 271 16.07 -2.38 -7.88
C ALA A 271 16.98 -1.19 -7.55
N PRO A 272 18.29 -1.17 -7.89
CA PRO A 272 19.11 0.03 -7.68
C PRO A 272 18.67 1.23 -8.55
N LYS A 273 18.07 1.00 -9.73
CA LYS A 273 17.48 2.09 -10.52
C LYS A 273 16.26 2.69 -9.80
N MET A 274 15.38 1.84 -9.27
CA MET A 274 14.25 2.26 -8.45
C MET A 274 14.74 3.11 -7.28
N MET A 275 15.69 2.62 -6.50
CA MET A 275 16.23 3.30 -5.34
C MET A 275 16.75 4.71 -5.69
N LYS A 276 17.52 4.82 -6.79
CA LYS A 276 18.03 6.09 -7.27
C LYS A 276 16.94 7.09 -7.67
N ALA A 277 15.90 6.64 -8.37
CA ALA A 277 14.78 7.48 -8.77
C ALA A 277 13.96 7.94 -7.55
N PHE A 278 13.74 7.05 -6.59
CA PHE A 278 12.90 7.34 -5.43
C PHE A 278 13.62 8.22 -4.40
N GLU A 279 14.92 8.03 -4.18
CA GLU A 279 15.68 9.00 -3.37
C GLU A 279 15.68 10.39 -3.99
N HIS A 280 15.77 10.50 -5.32
CA HIS A 280 15.64 11.80 -5.98
C HIS A 280 14.28 12.47 -5.70
N TRP A 281 13.17 11.73 -5.81
CA TRP A 281 11.83 12.29 -5.67
C TRP A 281 11.37 12.44 -4.22
N PHE A 282 11.67 11.47 -3.36
CA PHE A 282 11.10 11.34 -2.03
C PHE A 282 12.08 11.63 -0.89
N GLY A 283 13.37 11.69 -1.18
CA GLY A 283 14.44 11.75 -0.19
C GLY A 283 15.00 10.38 0.17
N PRO A 284 15.96 10.33 1.09
CA PRO A 284 16.71 9.12 1.37
C PRO A 284 15.80 7.95 1.76
N TYR A 285 16.19 6.74 1.39
CA TYR A 285 15.51 5.51 1.79
C TYR A 285 15.27 5.50 3.31
N PRO A 286 14.05 5.21 3.79
CA PRO A 286 13.72 5.43 5.20
C PRO A 286 14.41 4.46 6.17
N PHE A 287 14.79 3.26 5.71
CA PHE A 287 15.19 2.12 6.55
C PHE A 287 16.65 1.68 6.34
N TYR A 288 17.59 2.62 6.24
CA TYR A 288 19.02 2.33 6.06
C TYR A 288 19.59 1.38 7.11
N LYS A 289 19.10 1.45 8.34
CA LYS A 289 19.55 0.56 9.42
C LYS A 289 19.13 -0.89 9.20
N ASP A 290 17.96 -1.10 8.61
CA ASP A 290 17.40 -2.43 8.34
C ASP A 290 17.85 -3.03 6.99
N GLY A 291 18.46 -2.20 6.11
CA GLY A 291 18.81 -2.59 4.75
C GLY A 291 17.56 -2.72 3.86
N TYR A 292 17.77 -3.03 2.59
CA TYR A 292 16.70 -3.31 1.63
C TYR A 292 16.79 -4.76 1.17
N LYS A 293 15.70 -5.50 1.24
CA LYS A 293 15.63 -6.86 0.70
C LYS A 293 14.53 -6.99 -0.35
N LEU A 294 14.82 -7.75 -1.40
CA LEU A 294 13.82 -8.23 -2.35
C LEU A 294 13.78 -9.74 -2.29
N VAL A 295 12.64 -10.30 -1.91
CA VAL A 295 12.48 -11.72 -1.58
C VAL A 295 11.48 -12.37 -2.51
N GLU A 296 11.90 -13.39 -3.26
CA GLU A 296 11.00 -14.17 -4.12
C GLU A 296 9.99 -14.96 -3.29
N VAL A 297 8.70 -14.84 -3.65
CA VAL A 297 7.56 -15.47 -2.94
C VAL A 297 6.59 -16.14 -3.92
N PRO A 298 5.69 -17.04 -3.43
CA PRO A 298 4.74 -17.76 -4.28
C PRO A 298 3.50 -16.96 -4.67
N TYR A 299 3.50 -15.64 -4.52
CA TYR A 299 2.43 -14.72 -4.94
C TYR A 299 3.04 -13.51 -5.65
N LEU A 300 2.22 -12.56 -6.10
CA LEU A 300 2.66 -11.50 -7.01
C LEU A 300 3.69 -10.54 -6.39
N GLY A 301 3.40 -9.99 -5.23
CA GLY A 301 4.22 -9.03 -4.49
C GLY A 301 3.48 -8.48 -3.29
N MET A 302 4.20 -7.83 -2.40
CA MET A 302 3.68 -7.17 -1.19
C MET A 302 4.75 -6.26 -0.57
N GLU A 303 4.32 -5.16 0.03
CA GLU A 303 5.13 -4.06 0.56
C GLU A 303 5.73 -4.32 1.95
N HIS A 304 6.17 -5.51 2.28
CA HIS A 304 6.74 -5.79 3.60
C HIS A 304 8.01 -4.97 3.86
N GLN A 305 8.00 -4.17 4.93
CA GLN A 305 9.08 -3.23 5.27
C GLN A 305 10.45 -3.88 5.28
N SER A 306 11.42 -3.31 4.57
CA SER A 306 12.80 -3.81 4.41
C SER A 306 12.93 -5.27 3.94
N SER A 307 11.82 -5.88 3.53
CA SER A 307 11.71 -7.29 3.07
C SER A 307 10.64 -7.40 1.98
N VAL A 308 10.72 -6.48 1.00
CA VAL A 308 9.78 -6.40 -0.13
C VAL A 308 9.68 -7.73 -0.84
N THR A 309 8.46 -8.22 -1.05
CA THR A 309 8.25 -9.55 -1.62
C THR A 309 7.91 -9.48 -3.10
N TYR A 310 8.43 -10.45 -3.87
CA TYR A 310 8.45 -10.44 -5.31
C TYR A 310 7.99 -11.76 -5.94
N GLY A 311 7.06 -11.72 -6.88
CA GLY A 311 6.60 -12.89 -7.64
C GLY A 311 6.13 -12.57 -9.05
N ASN A 312 6.63 -11.49 -9.67
CA ASN A 312 6.32 -11.06 -11.04
C ASN A 312 6.94 -11.96 -12.13
N LYS A 313 7.47 -13.12 -11.75
CA LYS A 313 8.05 -14.13 -12.68
C LYS A 313 9.21 -13.59 -13.52
N TYR A 314 9.87 -12.54 -13.05
CA TYR A 314 10.95 -11.86 -13.77
C TYR A 314 10.51 -11.32 -15.15
N MET A 315 9.34 -10.66 -15.17
CA MET A 315 8.77 -10.03 -16.36
C MET A 315 8.70 -8.51 -16.17
N GLN A 316 8.92 -7.77 -17.24
CA GLN A 316 8.63 -6.33 -17.26
C GLN A 316 7.11 -6.10 -17.29
N GLY A 317 6.66 -4.96 -16.73
CA GLY A 317 5.25 -4.68 -16.53
C GLY A 317 4.61 -5.57 -15.47
N TYR A 318 3.29 -5.62 -15.46
CA TYR A 318 2.49 -6.44 -14.55
C TYR A 318 2.27 -7.83 -15.15
N LEU A 319 3.09 -8.82 -14.74
CA LEU A 319 3.10 -10.16 -15.33
C LEU A 319 3.20 -10.14 -16.88
N GLY A 320 4.07 -9.27 -17.41
CA GLY A 320 4.29 -9.13 -18.86
C GLY A 320 3.28 -8.22 -19.58
N ARG A 321 2.39 -7.54 -18.84
CA ARG A 321 1.39 -6.64 -19.41
C ARG A 321 1.66 -5.18 -19.06
N ASP A 322 1.37 -4.30 -20.00
CA ASP A 322 1.32 -2.86 -19.77
C ASP A 322 -0.09 -2.46 -19.32
N LEU A 323 -0.26 -2.07 -18.06
CA LEU A 323 -1.54 -1.63 -17.52
C LEU A 323 -2.00 -0.30 -18.14
N SER A 324 -1.08 0.53 -18.62
CA SER A 324 -1.40 1.80 -19.28
C SER A 324 -1.76 1.66 -20.76
N GLU A 325 -1.37 0.57 -21.42
CA GLU A 325 -1.49 0.34 -22.88
C GLU A 325 -0.74 1.38 -23.76
N THR A 326 0.23 2.08 -23.18
CA THR A 326 1.03 3.10 -23.89
C THR A 326 2.40 2.59 -24.33
N GLY A 327 2.79 1.39 -23.90
CA GLY A 327 4.13 0.80 -24.04
C GLY A 327 5.08 1.17 -22.91
N TRP A 328 4.78 2.18 -22.12
CA TRP A 328 5.65 2.63 -21.03
C TRP A 328 5.66 1.67 -19.84
N GLY A 329 4.53 1.03 -19.54
CA GLY A 329 4.45 0.04 -18.46
C GLY A 329 5.32 -1.20 -18.67
N LEU A 330 5.86 -1.45 -19.88
CA LEU A 330 6.81 -2.52 -20.15
C LEU A 330 8.28 -2.08 -20.04
N LYS A 331 8.56 -0.85 -19.60
CA LYS A 331 9.92 -0.32 -19.43
C LYS A 331 10.50 -0.57 -18.05
N PHE A 332 9.74 -1.16 -17.13
CA PHE A 332 10.14 -1.48 -15.77
C PHE A 332 9.39 -2.70 -15.25
N ASP A 333 9.93 -3.38 -14.23
CA ASP A 333 9.20 -4.39 -13.48
C ASP A 333 8.23 -3.68 -12.53
N PHE A 334 6.92 -3.88 -12.77
CA PHE A 334 5.85 -3.22 -12.00
C PHE A 334 5.96 -3.51 -10.50
N ILE A 335 6.22 -4.78 -10.13
CA ILE A 335 6.26 -5.18 -8.71
C ILE A 335 7.48 -4.59 -8.00
N ILE A 336 8.65 -4.58 -8.62
CA ILE A 336 9.83 -3.95 -8.01
C ILE A 336 9.55 -2.47 -7.72
N ILE A 337 8.98 -1.75 -8.70
CA ILE A 337 8.75 -0.31 -8.58
C ILE A 337 7.62 -0.01 -7.61
N HIS A 338 6.48 -0.67 -7.74
CA HIS A 338 5.30 -0.44 -6.91
C HIS A 338 5.56 -0.82 -5.45
N GLU A 339 5.91 -2.07 -5.17
CA GLU A 339 6.06 -2.55 -3.80
C GLU A 339 7.20 -1.83 -3.05
N SER A 340 8.26 -1.42 -3.76
CA SER A 340 9.32 -0.63 -3.14
C SER A 340 8.94 0.84 -2.93
N GLY A 341 7.99 1.38 -3.68
CA GLY A 341 7.43 2.72 -3.45
C GLY A 341 6.76 2.84 -2.09
N HIS A 342 6.18 1.74 -1.63
CA HIS A 342 5.58 1.64 -0.30
C HIS A 342 6.58 1.77 0.85
N GLU A 343 7.87 1.63 0.64
CA GLU A 343 8.85 1.92 1.69
C GLU A 343 8.76 3.39 2.14
N TRP A 344 8.42 4.33 1.23
CA TRP A 344 8.17 5.72 1.56
C TRP A 344 6.71 6.01 1.92
N PHE A 345 5.74 5.30 1.30
CA PHE A 345 4.29 5.53 1.45
C PHE A 345 3.55 4.25 1.81
N ALA A 346 3.59 3.85 3.01
CA ALA A 346 2.99 2.79 3.79
C ALA A 346 3.86 2.47 5.00
N ASN A 347 5.17 2.24 4.79
CA ASN A 347 6.08 1.82 5.84
C ASN A 347 6.68 3.02 6.59
N ASN A 348 7.11 4.08 5.87
CA ASN A 348 7.59 5.31 6.50
C ASN A 348 6.46 6.27 6.91
N ILE A 349 5.45 6.42 6.04
CA ILE A 349 4.26 7.24 6.30
C ILE A 349 3.06 6.31 6.26
N THR A 350 2.61 5.88 7.42
CA THR A 350 1.55 4.88 7.57
C THR A 350 0.19 5.54 7.81
N ASN A 351 -0.87 5.08 7.17
CA ASN A 351 -2.22 5.53 7.50
C ASN A 351 -2.61 5.08 8.91
N LYS A 352 -3.16 6.00 9.70
CA LYS A 352 -3.61 5.71 11.07
C LYS A 352 -4.86 4.83 11.14
N ASP A 353 -5.71 4.90 10.14
CA ASP A 353 -6.87 4.03 9.92
C ASP A 353 -6.85 3.53 8.48
N ILE A 354 -7.22 2.27 8.26
CA ILE A 354 -7.21 1.67 6.91
C ILE A 354 -8.18 2.38 5.94
N ALA A 355 -9.15 3.13 6.45
CA ALA A 355 -10.01 3.99 5.64
C ALA A 355 -9.21 5.03 4.82
N ASP A 356 -8.03 5.40 5.31
CA ASP A 356 -7.08 6.34 4.71
C ASP A 356 -6.01 5.65 3.83
N MET A 357 -6.22 4.41 3.40
CA MET A 357 -5.26 3.60 2.64
C MET A 357 -4.82 4.26 1.31
N TRP A 358 -5.55 5.25 0.81
CA TRP A 358 -5.14 6.03 -0.34
C TRP A 358 -3.77 6.71 -0.16
N ILE A 359 -3.39 7.02 1.10
CA ILE A 359 -2.07 7.58 1.43
C ILE A 359 -0.97 6.60 1.02
N HIS A 360 -1.18 5.30 1.19
CA HIS A 360 -0.28 4.27 0.73
C HIS A 360 -0.36 4.13 -0.80
N GLU A 361 -1.54 3.84 -1.31
CA GLU A 361 -1.74 3.37 -2.67
C GLU A 361 -1.65 4.48 -3.73
N SER A 362 -2.19 5.69 -3.45
CA SER A 362 -2.15 6.77 -4.44
C SER A 362 -0.74 7.30 -4.67
N PHE A 363 0.03 7.50 -3.59
CA PHE A 363 1.41 7.96 -3.72
C PHE A 363 2.31 6.89 -4.32
N THR A 364 2.09 5.63 -3.99
CA THR A 364 2.85 4.52 -4.55
C THR A 364 2.50 4.28 -6.02
N ASN A 365 1.22 4.30 -6.41
CA ASN A 365 0.85 4.28 -7.83
C ASN A 365 1.49 5.44 -8.58
N TYR A 366 1.56 6.62 -7.97
CA TYR A 366 2.20 7.77 -8.59
C TYR A 366 3.74 7.67 -8.62
N SER A 367 4.35 6.84 -7.77
CA SER A 367 5.79 6.56 -7.81
C SER A 367 6.23 5.88 -9.11
N GLU A 368 5.38 5.02 -9.69
CA GLU A 368 5.59 4.41 -11.01
C GLU A 368 5.74 5.50 -12.09
N ASN A 369 4.87 6.50 -12.03
CA ASN A 369 4.89 7.67 -12.92
C ASN A 369 6.18 8.50 -12.74
N LEU A 370 6.62 8.70 -11.50
CA LEU A 370 7.82 9.46 -11.19
C LEU A 370 9.11 8.69 -11.55
N PHE A 371 9.09 7.36 -11.49
CA PHE A 371 10.16 6.51 -12.03
C PHE A 371 10.31 6.70 -13.54
N LEU A 372 9.20 6.69 -14.28
CA LEU A 372 9.21 6.96 -15.72
C LEU A 372 9.66 8.38 -16.04
N ASP A 373 9.25 9.37 -15.25
CA ASP A 373 9.71 10.75 -15.41
C ASP A 373 11.25 10.85 -15.28
N TYR A 374 11.80 10.20 -14.26
CA TYR A 374 13.23 10.22 -13.99
C TYR A 374 14.08 9.62 -15.13
N TYR A 375 13.65 8.50 -15.70
CA TYR A 375 14.44 7.77 -16.71
C TYR A 375 14.03 8.07 -18.15
N TYR A 376 12.77 8.44 -18.41
CA TYR A 376 12.25 8.58 -19.77
C TYR A 376 11.60 9.94 -20.03
N GLY A 377 11.53 10.81 -18.99
CA GLY A 377 11.04 12.18 -19.07
C GLY A 377 9.54 12.33 -18.98
N LYS A 378 9.10 13.59 -18.84
CA LYS A 378 7.71 13.99 -18.57
C LYS A 378 6.68 13.41 -19.52
N LYS A 379 7.02 13.31 -20.83
CA LYS A 379 6.09 12.77 -21.81
C LYS A 379 5.73 11.31 -21.51
N ALA A 380 6.73 10.48 -21.22
CA ALA A 380 6.53 9.08 -20.86
C ALA A 380 5.65 8.94 -19.61
N ALA A 381 5.96 9.73 -18.58
CA ALA A 381 5.21 9.81 -17.34
C ALA A 381 3.75 10.22 -17.58
N SER A 382 3.52 11.28 -18.36
CA SER A 382 2.17 11.77 -18.68
C SER A 382 1.35 10.74 -19.45
N GLU A 383 1.93 10.13 -20.48
CA GLU A 383 1.25 9.10 -21.27
C GLU A 383 0.88 7.89 -20.42
N TYR A 384 1.76 7.45 -19.52
CA TYR A 384 1.52 6.33 -18.61
C TYR A 384 0.35 6.59 -17.66
N VAL A 385 0.38 7.69 -16.89
CA VAL A 385 -0.66 8.00 -15.90
C VAL A 385 -2.03 8.27 -16.56
N ILE A 386 -2.04 8.91 -17.74
CA ILE A 386 -3.26 9.13 -18.53
C ILE A 386 -3.80 7.78 -19.03
N GLY A 387 -2.93 6.89 -19.50
CA GLY A 387 -3.32 5.57 -19.97
C GLY A 387 -4.03 4.72 -18.90
N LEU A 388 -3.65 4.89 -17.62
CA LEU A 388 -4.27 4.19 -16.50
C LEU A 388 -5.71 4.63 -16.20
N ARG A 389 -6.17 5.79 -16.69
CA ARG A 389 -7.54 6.33 -16.45
C ARG A 389 -8.65 5.39 -16.89
N LYS A 390 -8.44 4.58 -17.91
CA LYS A 390 -9.43 3.61 -18.40
C LYS A 390 -9.84 2.56 -17.36
N SER A 391 -9.00 2.33 -16.36
CA SER A 391 -9.27 1.39 -15.27
C SER A 391 -9.94 2.03 -14.05
N ILE A 392 -10.21 3.35 -14.07
CA ILE A 392 -10.89 4.05 -12.99
C ILE A 392 -12.40 3.76 -13.07
N ALA A 393 -12.95 3.26 -11.96
CA ALA A 393 -14.35 2.84 -11.92
C ALA A 393 -15.32 3.96 -11.54
N ASN A 394 -14.93 4.89 -10.67
CA ASN A 394 -15.77 5.97 -10.11
C ASN A 394 -17.14 5.49 -9.59
N LYS A 395 -17.16 4.33 -8.92
CA LYS A 395 -18.39 3.76 -8.35
C LYS A 395 -18.53 4.03 -6.86
N ASN A 396 -17.41 4.04 -6.13
CA ASN A 396 -17.34 4.27 -4.69
C ASN A 396 -16.21 5.26 -4.39
N THR A 397 -16.29 5.90 -3.22
CA THR A 397 -15.27 6.85 -2.77
C THR A 397 -13.93 6.19 -2.50
N ILE A 398 -12.86 6.97 -2.60
CA ILE A 398 -11.49 6.50 -2.31
C ILE A 398 -11.30 6.32 -0.80
N ILE A 399 -11.85 7.22 0.02
CA ILE A 399 -11.79 7.09 1.48
C ILE A 399 -12.80 6.03 1.92
N GLY A 400 -12.33 5.11 2.77
CA GLY A 400 -13.13 4.03 3.34
C GLY A 400 -13.99 4.47 4.52
N GLN A 401 -14.44 3.50 5.30
CA GLN A 401 -15.19 3.78 6.52
C GLN A 401 -14.30 3.62 7.74
N TYR A 402 -14.19 4.68 8.51
CA TYR A 402 -13.40 4.71 9.74
C TYR A 402 -13.99 3.82 10.84
N ASP A 403 -13.14 3.41 11.77
CA ASP A 403 -13.47 2.67 12.99
C ASP A 403 -14.06 1.25 12.79
N VAL A 404 -13.95 0.69 11.59
CA VAL A 404 -14.49 -0.66 11.28
C VAL A 404 -13.56 -1.51 10.41
N ASN A 405 -12.30 -1.11 10.30
CA ASN A 405 -11.29 -1.79 9.48
C ASN A 405 -11.77 -2.02 8.03
N LYS A 406 -12.26 -0.95 7.39
CA LYS A 406 -12.75 -0.99 6.01
C LYS A 406 -12.04 0.03 5.14
N GLU A 407 -11.23 -0.46 4.22
CA GLU A 407 -10.58 0.34 3.19
C GLU A 407 -11.58 0.96 2.21
N GLY A 408 -11.14 1.96 1.48
CA GLY A 408 -11.91 2.60 0.40
C GLY A 408 -11.93 1.77 -0.88
N SER A 409 -12.38 2.38 -1.98
CA SER A 409 -12.44 1.70 -3.27
C SER A 409 -11.07 1.55 -3.92
N GLY A 410 -10.94 0.58 -4.84
CA GLY A 410 -9.72 0.42 -5.64
C GLY A 410 -9.36 1.60 -6.54
N ASP A 411 -10.22 2.59 -6.65
CA ASP A 411 -9.88 3.87 -7.29
C ASP A 411 -8.78 4.64 -6.53
N MET A 412 -8.43 4.20 -5.30
CA MET A 412 -7.27 4.72 -4.56
C MET A 412 -5.94 4.56 -5.34
N TYR A 413 -5.84 3.58 -6.25
CA TYR A 413 -4.71 3.42 -7.16
C TYR A 413 -4.77 4.45 -8.30
N ASN A 414 -5.44 4.15 -9.39
CA ASN A 414 -5.38 4.91 -10.63
C ASN A 414 -6.04 6.30 -10.56
N LYS A 415 -7.17 6.46 -9.86
CA LYS A 415 -7.79 7.77 -9.64
C LYS A 415 -6.95 8.61 -8.69
N GLY A 416 -6.44 7.98 -7.61
CA GLY A 416 -5.53 8.65 -6.67
C GLY A 416 -4.24 9.13 -7.34
N GLY A 417 -3.58 8.28 -8.14
CA GLY A 417 -2.40 8.68 -8.92
C GLY A 417 -2.68 9.82 -9.90
N ASN A 418 -3.84 9.78 -10.59
CA ASN A 418 -4.26 10.86 -11.48
C ASN A 418 -4.64 12.16 -10.74
N MET A 419 -5.16 12.05 -9.51
CA MET A 419 -5.38 13.20 -8.62
C MET A 419 -4.04 13.87 -8.28
N LEU A 420 -3.05 13.10 -7.86
CA LEU A 420 -1.70 13.63 -7.55
C LEU A 420 -1.02 14.22 -8.79
N HIS A 421 -1.22 13.60 -9.97
CA HIS A 421 -0.75 14.17 -11.23
C HIS A 421 -1.40 15.51 -11.55
N THR A 422 -2.71 15.62 -11.34
CA THR A 422 -3.46 16.88 -11.51
C THR A 422 -2.93 17.95 -10.54
N LEU A 423 -2.68 17.60 -9.28
CA LEU A 423 -2.09 18.52 -8.30
C LEU A 423 -0.71 19.03 -8.73
N ARG A 424 0.14 18.14 -9.29
CA ARG A 424 1.43 18.54 -9.87
C ARG A 424 1.25 19.56 -10.99
N GLN A 425 0.24 19.40 -11.85
CA GLN A 425 -0.04 20.37 -12.91
C GLN A 425 -0.49 21.72 -12.34
N LEU A 426 -1.29 21.73 -11.26
CA LEU A 426 -1.70 22.96 -10.58
C LEU A 426 -0.49 23.73 -10.01
N ILE A 427 0.46 23.02 -9.42
CA ILE A 427 1.71 23.62 -8.90
C ILE A 427 2.55 24.19 -10.06
N ASN A 428 2.52 23.57 -11.22
CA ASN A 428 3.23 23.97 -12.44
C ASN A 428 4.73 24.26 -12.24
N ASN A 429 5.35 23.55 -11.30
CA ASN A 429 6.78 23.65 -10.97
C ASN A 429 7.26 22.33 -10.38
N ASP A 430 8.05 21.57 -11.14
CA ASP A 430 8.49 20.23 -10.76
C ASP A 430 9.49 20.25 -9.60
N GLU A 431 10.35 21.26 -9.51
CA GLU A 431 11.28 21.39 -8.38
C GLU A 431 10.51 21.66 -7.08
N LYS A 432 9.45 22.50 -7.15
CA LYS A 432 8.55 22.70 -6.00
C LYS A 432 7.83 21.41 -5.64
N TRP A 433 7.30 20.68 -6.64
CA TRP A 433 6.64 19.38 -6.42
C TRP A 433 7.58 18.37 -5.75
N ARG A 434 8.78 18.20 -6.28
CA ARG A 434 9.81 17.35 -5.67
C ARG A 434 10.15 17.77 -4.25
N SER A 435 10.32 19.08 -4.02
CA SER A 435 10.58 19.62 -2.67
C SER A 435 9.45 19.29 -1.69
N ILE A 436 8.19 19.39 -2.12
CA ILE A 436 7.01 19.02 -1.32
C ILE A 436 7.04 17.55 -0.94
N LEU A 437 7.27 16.64 -1.90
CA LEU A 437 7.32 15.19 -1.63
C LEU A 437 8.46 14.83 -0.65
N ARG A 438 9.64 15.41 -0.83
CA ARG A 438 10.78 15.20 0.07
C ARG A 438 10.52 15.76 1.47
N LYS A 439 9.90 16.95 1.55
CA LYS A 439 9.53 17.57 2.82
C LYS A 439 8.46 16.76 3.54
N MET A 440 7.49 16.18 2.82
CA MET A 440 6.47 15.30 3.39
C MET A 440 7.09 14.08 4.05
N ASN A 441 8.00 13.38 3.34
CA ASN A 441 8.73 12.22 3.89
C ASN A 441 9.63 12.57 5.08
N LYS A 442 10.13 13.79 5.15
CA LYS A 442 10.88 14.29 6.31
C LYS A 442 9.97 14.67 7.49
N THR A 443 8.82 15.29 7.21
CA THR A 443 7.89 15.80 8.24
C THR A 443 7.19 14.65 8.95
N PHE A 444 6.77 13.65 8.19
CA PHE A 444 6.06 12.47 8.71
C PHE A 444 6.94 11.23 8.79
N TYR A 445 8.25 11.42 8.97
CA TYR A 445 9.22 10.34 9.04
C TYR A 445 8.89 9.37 10.17
N HIS A 446 8.65 8.09 9.85
CA HIS A 446 8.24 7.00 10.74
C HIS A 446 7.01 7.40 11.61
N GLN A 447 5.95 7.89 10.96
CA GLN A 447 4.74 8.30 11.66
C GLN A 447 3.47 7.71 11.04
N THR A 448 2.50 7.47 11.91
CA THR A 448 1.13 7.21 11.50
C THR A 448 0.38 8.54 11.30
N VAL A 449 -0.31 8.69 10.19
CA VAL A 449 -0.96 9.94 9.78
C VAL A 449 -2.43 9.72 9.39
N THR A 450 -3.20 10.81 9.43
CA THR A 450 -4.57 10.85 8.92
C THR A 450 -4.63 11.56 7.58
N THR A 451 -5.69 11.33 6.81
CA THR A 451 -5.96 12.08 5.57
C THR A 451 -5.91 13.60 5.81
N VAL A 452 -6.49 14.10 6.91
CA VAL A 452 -6.50 15.54 7.22
C VAL A 452 -5.07 16.09 7.35
N GLN A 453 -4.17 15.38 8.02
CA GLN A 453 -2.77 15.82 8.16
C GLN A 453 -2.06 15.93 6.79
N ILE A 454 -2.32 15.01 5.87
CA ILE A 454 -1.75 15.05 4.51
C ILE A 454 -2.36 16.18 3.68
N GLU A 455 -3.69 16.37 3.75
CA GLU A 455 -4.40 17.45 3.07
C GLU A 455 -3.94 18.83 3.52
N ASP A 456 -3.83 19.03 4.84
CA ASP A 456 -3.36 20.29 5.46
C ASP A 456 -1.90 20.58 5.08
N PHE A 457 -1.04 19.54 5.11
CA PHE A 457 0.35 19.67 4.69
C PHE A 457 0.43 20.11 3.22
N LEU A 458 -0.26 19.44 2.31
CA LEU A 458 -0.24 19.76 0.89
C LEU A 458 -0.84 21.14 0.61
N SER A 459 -1.91 21.53 1.30
CA SER A 459 -2.51 22.86 1.17
C SER A 459 -1.51 23.95 1.61
N SER A 460 -0.85 23.74 2.74
CA SER A 460 0.17 24.68 3.26
C SER A 460 1.36 24.82 2.32
N GLU A 461 1.92 23.71 1.82
CA GLU A 461 3.12 23.73 0.98
C GLU A 461 2.84 24.25 -0.44
N THR A 462 1.66 24.03 -0.97
CA THR A 462 1.26 24.55 -2.28
C THR A 462 0.85 26.02 -2.21
N GLY A 463 0.28 26.46 -1.11
CA GLY A 463 -0.35 27.77 -0.92
C GLY A 463 -1.77 27.85 -1.50
N PHE A 464 -2.38 26.70 -1.85
CA PHE A 464 -3.76 26.59 -2.32
C PHE A 464 -4.66 26.06 -1.21
N ASP A 465 -5.89 26.53 -1.12
CA ASP A 465 -6.95 25.82 -0.41
C ASP A 465 -7.35 24.58 -1.24
N LEU A 466 -6.81 23.43 -0.87
CA LEU A 466 -7.07 22.16 -1.58
C LEU A 466 -8.29 21.41 -1.01
N THR A 467 -9.02 21.95 -0.03
CA THR A 467 -10.19 21.28 0.56
C THR A 467 -11.23 20.87 -0.48
N PRO A 468 -11.69 21.76 -1.42
CA PRO A 468 -12.63 21.34 -2.44
C PRO A 468 -12.04 20.34 -3.45
N PHE A 469 -10.73 20.42 -3.71
CA PHE A 469 -10.01 19.49 -4.58
C PHE A 469 -10.03 18.07 -4.00
N PHE A 470 -9.64 17.89 -2.74
CA PHE A 470 -9.65 16.59 -2.07
C PHE A 470 -11.07 16.05 -1.86
N ASN A 471 -12.03 16.91 -1.54
CA ASN A 471 -13.42 16.51 -1.45
C ASN A 471 -13.94 15.96 -2.78
N GLN A 472 -13.55 16.58 -3.90
CA GLN A 472 -13.94 16.12 -5.23
C GLN A 472 -13.36 14.75 -5.60
N TYR A 473 -12.07 14.55 -5.37
CA TYR A 473 -11.40 13.34 -5.86
C TYR A 473 -11.42 12.17 -4.86
N LEU A 474 -11.36 12.45 -3.55
CA LEU A 474 -11.32 11.42 -2.52
C LEU A 474 -12.69 11.02 -1.97
N ARG A 475 -13.61 11.98 -1.85
CA ARG A 475 -14.90 11.81 -1.14
C ARG A 475 -16.12 11.82 -2.07
N ASP A 476 -15.93 12.08 -3.37
CA ASP A 476 -16.99 12.04 -4.38
C ASP A 476 -16.59 11.11 -5.55
N ILE A 477 -17.60 10.54 -6.19
CA ILE A 477 -17.43 9.69 -7.38
C ILE A 477 -17.46 10.52 -8.68
N LYS A 478 -17.93 11.76 -8.61
CA LYS A 478 -18.02 12.64 -9.76
C LYS A 478 -16.65 13.12 -10.19
N ILE A 479 -16.45 13.28 -11.49
CA ILE A 479 -15.26 13.89 -12.07
C ILE A 479 -15.60 15.28 -12.59
N PRO A 480 -14.82 16.32 -12.28
CA PRO A 480 -15.06 17.67 -12.76
C PRO A 480 -15.24 17.70 -14.27
N THR A 481 -16.26 18.39 -14.74
CA THR A 481 -16.52 18.55 -16.17
C THR A 481 -16.46 20.03 -16.55
N LEU A 482 -15.50 20.38 -17.42
CA LEU A 482 -15.47 21.70 -18.03
C LEU A 482 -16.53 21.76 -19.11
N GLU A 483 -17.62 22.48 -18.83
CA GLU A 483 -18.64 22.81 -19.82
C GLU A 483 -18.29 24.14 -20.47
N TYR A 484 -18.26 24.18 -21.81
CA TYR A 484 -17.90 25.39 -22.54
C TYR A 484 -18.63 25.54 -23.87
N SER A 485 -18.78 26.79 -24.31
CA SER A 485 -19.29 27.15 -25.65
C SER A 485 -18.57 28.38 -26.19
N ILE A 486 -18.58 28.56 -27.51
CA ILE A 486 -18.07 29.76 -28.17
C ILE A 486 -19.24 30.40 -28.90
N LYS A 487 -19.51 31.70 -28.63
CA LYS A 487 -20.57 32.48 -29.27
C LYS A 487 -20.10 33.94 -29.38
N ASN A 488 -20.25 34.54 -30.56
CA ASN A 488 -19.88 35.93 -30.80
C ASN A 488 -18.42 36.26 -30.41
N LYS A 489 -17.49 35.35 -30.66
CA LYS A 489 -16.08 35.44 -30.24
C LYS A 489 -15.88 35.48 -28.71
N VAL A 490 -16.84 34.99 -27.94
CA VAL A 490 -16.72 34.86 -26.49
C VAL A 490 -16.69 33.38 -26.13
N LEU A 491 -15.70 32.97 -25.37
CA LEU A 491 -15.65 31.66 -24.70
C LEU A 491 -16.45 31.80 -23.41
N ASN A 492 -17.55 31.06 -23.31
CA ASN A 492 -18.31 30.86 -22.10
C ASN A 492 -17.90 29.52 -21.49
N TYR A 493 -17.57 29.48 -20.20
CA TYR A 493 -17.11 28.26 -19.56
C TYR A 493 -17.44 28.23 -18.08
N LYS A 494 -17.68 27.01 -17.54
CA LYS A 494 -17.92 26.77 -16.10
C LYS A 494 -17.57 25.36 -15.71
N TRP A 495 -17.43 25.13 -14.42
CA TRP A 495 -17.44 23.78 -13.85
C TRP A 495 -18.85 23.25 -13.71
N THR A 496 -19.04 21.99 -14.07
CA THR A 496 -20.21 21.18 -13.74
C THR A 496 -19.77 19.85 -13.18
N ASN A 497 -20.66 19.10 -12.55
CA ASN A 497 -20.36 17.81 -11.95
C ASN A 497 -19.28 17.90 -10.85
N VAL A 498 -19.34 18.95 -10.05
CA VAL A 498 -18.37 19.26 -8.98
C VAL A 498 -19.04 19.36 -7.61
N VAL A 499 -18.22 19.25 -6.56
CA VAL A 499 -18.62 19.56 -5.19
C VAL A 499 -18.69 21.07 -4.99
N ALA A 500 -19.44 21.51 -3.97
CA ALA A 500 -19.57 22.93 -3.65
C ALA A 500 -18.20 23.63 -3.48
N ALA A 501 -18.09 24.86 -3.96
CA ALA A 501 -16.89 25.70 -3.90
C ALA A 501 -15.69 25.18 -4.73
N PHE A 502 -15.87 24.19 -5.59
CA PHE A 502 -14.80 23.73 -6.47
C PHE A 502 -14.41 24.81 -7.49
N LYS A 503 -13.14 25.20 -7.50
CA LYS A 503 -12.60 26.31 -8.33
C LYS A 503 -11.21 26.05 -8.89
N MET A 504 -10.93 24.81 -9.25
CA MET A 504 -9.64 24.40 -9.78
C MET A 504 -9.32 25.14 -11.10
N PRO A 505 -8.21 25.89 -11.20
CA PRO A 505 -7.75 26.41 -12.47
C PRO A 505 -7.24 25.30 -13.38
N ILE A 506 -7.34 25.48 -14.70
CA ILE A 506 -6.81 24.52 -15.66
C ILE A 506 -6.08 25.22 -16.80
N LYS A 507 -5.15 24.52 -17.42
CA LYS A 507 -4.48 24.95 -18.62
C LYS A 507 -5.29 24.57 -19.87
N VAL A 508 -5.37 25.49 -20.78
CA VAL A 508 -5.96 25.29 -22.12
C VAL A 508 -5.03 25.86 -23.18
N THR A 509 -5.06 25.26 -24.36
CA THR A 509 -4.43 25.82 -25.53
C THR A 509 -5.53 26.40 -26.42
N ILE A 510 -5.48 27.70 -26.68
CA ILE A 510 -6.40 28.41 -27.57
C ILE A 510 -5.61 28.94 -28.78
N ASN A 511 -5.96 28.50 -30.00
CA ASN A 511 -5.24 28.86 -31.21
C ASN A 511 -3.71 28.67 -31.09
N ASN A 512 -3.28 27.52 -30.56
CA ASN A 512 -1.87 27.16 -30.29
C ASN A 512 -1.15 27.99 -29.21
N LYS A 513 -1.89 28.83 -28.46
CA LYS A 513 -1.32 29.58 -27.33
C LYS A 513 -1.80 28.98 -26.01
N GLU A 514 -0.88 28.53 -25.18
CA GLU A 514 -1.18 28.01 -23.83
C GLU A 514 -1.52 29.14 -22.88
N GLN A 515 -2.56 28.94 -22.06
CA GLN A 515 -2.96 29.87 -21.01
C GLN A 515 -3.78 29.19 -19.91
N TRP A 516 -3.89 29.84 -18.77
CA TRP A 516 -4.76 29.40 -17.68
C TRP A 516 -6.15 30.00 -17.82
N ILE A 517 -7.17 29.19 -17.51
CA ILE A 517 -8.54 29.64 -17.26
C ILE A 517 -8.95 29.25 -15.83
N TYR A 518 -9.89 30.00 -15.27
CA TYR A 518 -10.31 29.92 -13.86
C TYR A 518 -11.81 29.66 -13.74
N PRO A 519 -12.29 28.46 -14.15
CA PRO A 519 -13.71 28.13 -14.09
C PRO A 519 -14.19 28.01 -12.64
N THR A 520 -15.47 28.37 -12.45
CA THR A 520 -16.24 28.17 -11.23
C THR A 520 -17.57 27.51 -11.60
N GLU A 521 -18.45 27.22 -10.65
CA GLU A 521 -19.82 26.77 -10.94
C GLU A 521 -20.65 27.83 -11.67
N GLU A 522 -20.30 29.11 -11.48
CA GLU A 522 -20.87 30.22 -12.23
C GLU A 522 -20.21 30.34 -13.61
N LEU A 523 -21.02 30.78 -14.58
CA LEU A 523 -20.56 31.02 -15.95
C LEU A 523 -19.49 32.13 -15.96
N LYS A 524 -18.35 31.85 -16.58
CA LYS A 524 -17.27 32.80 -16.85
C LYS A 524 -17.16 33.05 -18.34
N GLU A 525 -16.70 34.22 -18.70
CA GLU A 525 -16.54 34.67 -20.07
C GLU A 525 -15.08 35.09 -20.34
N MET A 526 -14.65 34.87 -21.59
CA MET A 526 -13.36 35.34 -22.09
C MET A 526 -13.45 35.65 -23.58
N ASP A 527 -12.98 36.82 -23.98
CA ASP A 527 -12.94 37.23 -25.38
C ASP A 527 -11.96 36.38 -26.20
N LEU A 528 -12.34 36.03 -27.39
CA LEU A 528 -11.56 35.30 -28.38
C LEU A 528 -11.33 36.13 -29.63
N GLU A 529 -10.24 35.89 -30.31
CA GLU A 529 -9.93 36.53 -31.58
C GLU A 529 -10.91 36.13 -32.73
N SER A 530 -11.45 34.89 -32.63
CA SER A 530 -12.31 34.30 -33.65
C SER A 530 -13.34 33.36 -33.08
N GLU A 531 -14.53 33.28 -33.70
CA GLU A 531 -15.52 32.22 -33.40
C GLU A 531 -15.04 30.81 -33.78
N LYS A 532 -14.07 30.71 -34.67
CA LYS A 532 -13.43 29.45 -35.07
C LYS A 532 -12.26 29.06 -34.21
N SER A 533 -12.06 29.75 -33.06
CA SER A 533 -11.00 29.42 -32.13
C SER A 533 -11.13 27.97 -31.68
N GLU A 534 -10.02 27.24 -31.75
CA GLU A 534 -9.92 25.88 -31.25
C GLU A 534 -9.43 25.89 -29.77
N ILE A 535 -10.13 25.15 -28.92
CA ILE A 535 -9.79 25.04 -27.52
C ILE A 535 -9.44 23.59 -27.24
N LYS A 536 -8.24 23.37 -26.71
CA LYS A 536 -7.76 22.06 -26.20
C LYS A 536 -7.42 22.20 -24.75
N VAL A 537 -8.04 21.37 -23.91
CA VAL A 537 -7.67 21.27 -22.49
C VAL A 537 -6.40 20.43 -22.37
N ASP A 538 -5.48 20.81 -21.48
CA ASP A 538 -4.29 20.02 -21.17
C ASP A 538 -4.72 18.64 -20.64
N PRO A 539 -4.38 17.54 -21.33
CA PRO A 539 -4.82 16.19 -20.95
C PRO A 539 -4.23 15.71 -19.61
N ASN A 540 -3.24 16.39 -19.06
CA ASN A 540 -2.66 16.07 -17.77
C ASN A 540 -3.61 16.33 -16.58
N PHE A 541 -4.62 17.18 -16.76
CA PHE A 541 -5.68 17.34 -15.76
C PHE A 541 -6.70 16.20 -15.87
N TYR A 542 -7.01 15.54 -14.74
CA TYR A 542 -8.02 14.49 -14.70
C TYR A 542 -9.42 15.11 -14.58
N ILE A 543 -9.96 15.54 -15.70
CA ILE A 543 -11.29 16.13 -15.85
C ILE A 543 -11.95 15.62 -17.12
N TYR A 544 -13.25 15.86 -17.28
CA TYR A 544 -13.98 15.71 -18.53
C TYR A 544 -14.26 17.08 -19.17
N THR A 545 -14.53 17.07 -20.46
CA THR A 545 -14.91 18.26 -21.23
C THR A 545 -16.25 18.04 -21.92
N LYS A 546 -17.07 19.09 -21.95
CA LYS A 546 -18.36 19.07 -22.65
C LYS A 546 -18.55 20.38 -23.44
N LYS A 547 -18.43 20.29 -24.74
CA LYS A 547 -18.76 21.45 -25.62
C LYS A 547 -20.27 21.54 -25.80
N ILE A 548 -20.85 22.69 -25.46
CA ILE A 548 -22.28 22.96 -25.64
C ILE A 548 -22.49 23.60 -27.00
N ASN A 549 -23.39 23.02 -27.81
CA ASN A 549 -23.81 23.62 -29.08
C ASN A 549 -24.77 24.78 -28.82
N ASN A 550 -24.63 25.87 -29.56
CA ASN A 550 -25.33 27.17 -29.40
C ASN A 550 -26.88 27.15 -29.45
N LYS A 551 -27.52 25.98 -29.42
CA LYS A 551 -28.99 25.86 -29.46
C LYS A 551 -29.68 25.73 -28.10
N SER A 552 -28.93 25.75 -26.98
CA SER A 552 -29.44 25.40 -25.63
C SER A 552 -29.27 26.47 -24.54
N TYR A 553 -29.11 27.75 -24.92
CA TYR A 553 -29.20 28.88 -23.96
C TYR A 553 -30.22 29.90 -24.45
#